data_e7726306305ae4931de0d29b55724f76
#
_entry.id   e7726306305ae4931de0d29b55724f76
#
_cell.length_a   1.000
_cell.length_b   1.000
_cell.length_c   1.000
_cell.angle_alpha   90.00
_cell.angle_beta   90.00
_cell.angle_gamma   90.00
#
_symmetry.space_group_name_H-M   'P 1'
#
loop_
_entity.id
_entity.type
_entity.pdbx_description
1 polymer ?
#
loop_
_entity_poly.entity_id
_entity_poly.type
_entity_poly.pdbx_seq_one_letter_code
_entity_poly.pdbx_strand_id
1 'polypeptide(L)'
;MRTARAKASEKGNGGAKRPRGTGGSFVYDSLKAQILDLELAPGTLLDETVLGKQFGVSRSPVREALIRLSAEGLVQNLRNRTSIVAQFDVAALPAYFDAMQLLYRLSARLAAGNPNPARIEQLHRILDAHDAALRNREMRAMVRHNRDFHIGIAEMSGNPFIVTWMGGLLDQGQRILRLYASHMGDRIPTVALKFHRDMVDAVAKGDAAAAEEAGRADAQALIDNFMQSLADRPTALLELHNAGRGRRRSG
;
A
#
# COMPACT_ATOMS: atom_id res chain seq x y z
N MET A 1 12.49 -35.40 -55.39
CA MET A 1 12.86 -34.63 -54.22
C MET A 1 11.59 -33.99 -53.62
N ARG A 2 11.16 -34.49 -52.47
CA ARG A 2 9.88 -34.13 -51.81
C ARG A 2 10.13 -33.01 -50.82
N THR A 3 9.44 -31.86 -51.01
CA THR A 3 9.43 -30.74 -50.08
C THR A 3 8.41 -31.01 -48.97
N ALA A 4 8.87 -31.11 -47.73
CA ALA A 4 8.03 -31.27 -46.58
C ALA A 4 7.50 -29.87 -46.12
N ARG A 5 6.18 -29.74 -46.13
CA ARG A 5 5.43 -28.55 -45.67
C ARG A 5 5.12 -28.72 -44.17
N ALA A 6 5.75 -27.89 -43.32
CA ALA A 6 5.49 -27.89 -41.89
C ALA A 6 4.10 -27.23 -41.64
N LYS A 7 3.19 -27.97 -40.97
CA LYS A 7 1.93 -27.46 -40.45
C LYS A 7 2.18 -26.70 -39.17
N ALA A 8 1.90 -25.40 -39.18
CA ALA A 8 1.79 -24.60 -37.97
C ALA A 8 0.46 -24.97 -37.26
N SER A 9 0.55 -25.45 -36.03
CA SER A 9 -0.61 -25.69 -35.19
C SER A 9 -1.03 -24.37 -34.52
N GLU A 10 -2.15 -23.82 -34.95
CA GLU A 10 -2.86 -22.79 -34.22
C GLU A 10 -3.41 -23.39 -32.91
N LYS A 11 -2.77 -23.06 -31.79
CA LYS A 11 -3.37 -23.23 -30.47
C LYS A 11 -4.35 -22.09 -30.25
N GLY A 12 -5.63 -22.36 -30.42
CA GLY A 12 -6.74 -21.51 -30.03
C GLY A 12 -6.67 -21.21 -28.53
N ASN A 13 -6.48 -19.94 -28.21
CA ASN A 13 -6.53 -19.42 -26.85
C ASN A 13 -8.01 -19.33 -26.45
N GLY A 14 -8.56 -20.39 -25.85
CA GLY A 14 -9.91 -20.45 -25.30
C GLY A 14 -10.02 -19.51 -24.10
N GLY A 15 -10.38 -18.25 -24.33
CA GLY A 15 -10.69 -17.30 -23.28
C GLY A 15 -11.86 -17.79 -22.44
N ALA A 16 -11.58 -18.34 -21.26
CA ALA A 16 -12.61 -18.67 -20.27
C ALA A 16 -13.39 -17.39 -19.94
N LYS A 17 -14.69 -17.36 -20.28
CA LYS A 17 -15.60 -16.26 -19.92
C LYS A 17 -15.61 -16.14 -18.40
N ARG A 18 -15.04 -15.04 -17.86
CA ARG A 18 -15.11 -14.72 -16.43
C ARG A 18 -16.58 -14.59 -16.00
N PRO A 19 -16.95 -15.04 -14.78
CA PRO A 19 -18.29 -14.88 -14.24
C PRO A 19 -18.72 -13.40 -14.27
N ARG A 20 -19.99 -13.14 -14.66
CA ARG A 20 -20.55 -11.79 -14.62
C ARG A 20 -20.52 -11.28 -13.17
N GLY A 21 -19.92 -10.11 -12.93
CA GLY A 21 -19.76 -9.49 -11.60
C GLY A 21 -18.33 -9.47 -11.04
N THR A 22 -17.40 -10.30 -11.55
CA THR A 22 -16.00 -10.32 -11.05
C THR A 22 -15.08 -9.33 -11.77
N GLY A 23 -15.53 -8.73 -12.87
CA GLY A 23 -14.73 -7.82 -13.69
C GLY A 23 -14.32 -6.54 -12.94
N GLY A 24 -15.24 -5.94 -12.16
CA GLY A 24 -14.98 -4.71 -11.41
C GLY A 24 -13.98 -4.91 -10.27
N SER A 25 -14.13 -5.98 -9.48
CA SER A 25 -13.19 -6.30 -8.41
C SER A 25 -11.81 -6.63 -8.96
N PHE A 26 -11.72 -7.41 -10.02
CA PHE A 26 -10.44 -7.74 -10.66
C PHE A 26 -9.70 -6.49 -11.18
N VAL A 27 -10.42 -5.58 -11.87
CA VAL A 27 -9.84 -4.33 -12.37
C VAL A 27 -9.39 -3.46 -11.20
N TYR A 28 -10.23 -3.33 -10.16
CA TYR A 28 -9.89 -2.58 -8.95
C TYR A 28 -8.64 -3.13 -8.28
N ASP A 29 -8.58 -4.43 -7.99
CA ASP A 29 -7.46 -5.05 -7.29
C ASP A 29 -6.16 -4.92 -8.11
N SER A 30 -6.26 -5.11 -9.43
CA SER A 30 -5.12 -4.98 -10.34
C SER A 30 -4.60 -3.55 -10.43
N LEU A 31 -5.48 -2.56 -10.58
CA LEU A 31 -5.10 -1.15 -10.61
C LEU A 31 -4.55 -0.69 -9.26
N LYS A 32 -5.19 -1.11 -8.16
CA LYS A 32 -4.71 -0.80 -6.81
C LYS A 32 -3.29 -1.29 -6.61
N ALA A 33 -3.00 -2.55 -6.92
CA ALA A 33 -1.66 -3.12 -6.80
C ALA A 33 -0.63 -2.34 -7.63
N GLN A 34 -0.95 -2.02 -8.91
CA GLN A 34 -0.06 -1.26 -9.79
C GLN A 34 0.20 0.17 -9.29
N ILE A 35 -0.80 0.82 -8.68
CA ILE A 35 -0.67 2.16 -8.10
C ILE A 35 0.18 2.11 -6.82
N LEU A 36 -0.08 1.14 -5.94
CA LEU A 36 0.66 1.00 -4.68
C LEU A 36 2.12 0.60 -4.90
N ASP A 37 2.39 -0.19 -5.94
CA ASP A 37 3.75 -0.59 -6.32
C ASP A 37 4.47 0.41 -7.24
N LEU A 38 3.82 1.56 -7.56
CA LEU A 38 4.30 2.60 -8.48
C LEU A 38 4.58 2.09 -9.91
N GLU A 39 4.01 0.95 -10.31
CA GLU A 39 4.00 0.52 -11.72
C GLU A 39 3.20 1.52 -12.57
N LEU A 40 2.13 2.06 -11.99
CA LEU A 40 1.45 3.26 -12.47
C LEU A 40 1.91 4.46 -11.64
N ALA A 41 2.79 5.27 -12.23
CA ALA A 41 3.38 6.44 -11.56
C ALA A 41 2.31 7.51 -11.25
N PRO A 42 2.49 8.34 -10.18
CA PRO A 42 1.65 9.50 -9.92
C PRO A 42 1.48 10.38 -11.16
N GLY A 43 0.25 10.83 -11.43
CA GLY A 43 -0.11 11.61 -12.62
C GLY A 43 -0.32 10.78 -13.89
N THR A 44 -0.13 9.45 -13.87
CA THR A 44 -0.44 8.59 -15.02
C THR A 44 -1.92 8.69 -15.38
N LEU A 45 -2.20 8.91 -16.67
CA LEU A 45 -3.55 8.97 -17.22
C LEU A 45 -4.22 7.60 -17.18
N LEU A 46 -5.45 7.54 -16.67
CA LEU A 46 -6.26 6.34 -16.55
C LEU A 46 -7.47 6.45 -17.51
N ASP A 47 -7.24 6.09 -18.77
CA ASP A 47 -8.31 6.10 -19.80
C ASP A 47 -9.16 4.83 -19.72
N GLU A 48 -10.47 4.99 -19.51
CA GLU A 48 -11.43 3.87 -19.39
C GLU A 48 -11.42 2.93 -20.61
N THR A 49 -11.21 3.48 -21.81
CA THR A 49 -11.23 2.68 -23.05
C THR A 49 -9.95 1.86 -23.19
N VAL A 50 -8.81 2.48 -22.88
CA VAL A 50 -7.50 1.81 -22.91
C VAL A 50 -7.47 0.70 -21.86
N LEU A 51 -7.86 1.01 -20.62
CA LEU A 51 -7.90 0.04 -19.52
C LEU A 51 -8.90 -1.08 -19.80
N GLY A 52 -10.08 -0.78 -20.38
CA GLY A 52 -11.03 -1.79 -20.78
C GLY A 52 -10.45 -2.80 -21.77
N LYS A 53 -9.71 -2.33 -22.77
CA LYS A 53 -8.98 -3.20 -23.72
C LYS A 53 -7.89 -4.01 -23.02
N GLN A 54 -7.10 -3.38 -22.14
CA GLN A 54 -6.01 -4.03 -21.40
C GLN A 54 -6.52 -5.18 -20.51
N PHE A 55 -7.64 -4.97 -19.80
CA PHE A 55 -8.21 -5.96 -18.88
C PHE A 55 -9.22 -6.91 -19.55
N GLY A 56 -9.54 -6.71 -20.82
CA GLY A 56 -10.52 -7.52 -21.55
C GLY A 56 -11.95 -7.36 -21.01
N VAL A 57 -12.33 -6.15 -20.59
CA VAL A 57 -13.64 -5.82 -20.02
C VAL A 57 -14.26 -4.59 -20.71
N SER A 58 -15.57 -4.37 -20.52
CA SER A 58 -16.22 -3.13 -20.96
C SER A 58 -15.78 -1.94 -20.08
N ARG A 59 -16.19 -0.72 -20.48
CA ARG A 59 -15.86 0.51 -19.74
C ARG A 59 -16.50 0.59 -18.34
N SER A 60 -17.67 -0.02 -18.14
CA SER A 60 -18.42 0.04 -16.88
C SER A 60 -17.64 -0.47 -15.66
N PRO A 61 -17.11 -1.72 -15.65
CA PRO A 61 -16.29 -2.22 -14.55
C PRO A 61 -15.00 -1.41 -14.32
N VAL A 62 -14.42 -0.81 -15.37
CA VAL A 62 -13.27 0.09 -15.22
C VAL A 62 -13.69 1.36 -14.47
N ARG A 63 -14.79 1.97 -14.88
CA ARG A 63 -15.32 3.19 -14.21
C ARG A 63 -15.65 2.93 -12.74
N GLU A 64 -16.29 1.81 -12.43
CA GLU A 64 -16.58 1.40 -11.05
C GLU A 64 -15.29 1.27 -10.23
N ALA A 65 -14.26 0.63 -10.77
CA ALA A 65 -12.95 0.52 -10.13
C ALA A 65 -12.30 1.89 -9.89
N LEU A 66 -12.33 2.79 -10.89
CA LEU A 66 -11.78 4.15 -10.76
C LEU A 66 -12.52 4.99 -9.74
N ILE A 67 -13.87 4.86 -9.65
CA ILE A 67 -14.66 5.55 -8.61
C ILE A 67 -14.24 5.07 -7.21
N ARG A 68 -14.08 3.76 -7.00
CA ARG A 68 -13.63 3.21 -5.70
C ARG A 68 -12.22 3.70 -5.36
N LEU A 69 -11.28 3.63 -6.30
CA LEU A 69 -9.91 4.11 -6.10
C LEU A 69 -9.87 5.63 -5.84
N SER A 70 -10.80 6.39 -6.43
CA SER A 70 -10.93 7.83 -6.16
C SER A 70 -11.43 8.11 -4.75
N ALA A 71 -12.39 7.32 -4.26
CA ALA A 71 -12.87 7.41 -2.87
C ALA A 71 -11.75 7.06 -1.85
N GLU A 72 -10.80 6.22 -2.24
CA GLU A 72 -9.62 5.87 -1.43
C GLU A 72 -8.45 6.86 -1.58
N GLY A 73 -8.61 7.92 -2.41
CA GLY A 73 -7.56 8.91 -2.66
C GLY A 73 -6.38 8.40 -3.51
N LEU A 74 -6.51 7.23 -4.16
CA LEU A 74 -5.50 6.66 -5.05
C LEU A 74 -5.62 7.15 -6.49
N VAL A 75 -6.81 7.64 -6.86
CA VAL A 75 -7.11 8.23 -8.17
C VAL A 75 -7.68 9.62 -7.96
N GLN A 76 -7.34 10.55 -8.83
CA GLN A 76 -7.84 11.91 -8.86
C GLN A 76 -8.61 12.15 -10.17
N ASN A 77 -9.85 12.64 -10.04
CA ASN A 77 -10.65 13.03 -11.18
C ASN A 77 -10.42 14.51 -11.51
N LEU A 78 -10.00 14.80 -12.74
CA LEU A 78 -9.81 16.15 -13.23
C LEU A 78 -11.12 16.74 -13.78
N ARG A 79 -11.18 18.07 -13.92
CA ARG A 79 -12.39 18.81 -14.37
C ARG A 79 -12.95 18.35 -15.72
N ASN A 80 -12.10 17.82 -16.59
CA ASN A 80 -12.45 17.30 -17.92
C ASN A 80 -12.90 15.83 -17.94
N ARG A 81 -13.28 15.25 -16.78
CA ARG A 81 -13.63 13.83 -16.58
C ARG A 81 -12.49 12.85 -16.85
N THR A 82 -11.27 13.32 -16.85
CA THR A 82 -10.09 12.48 -16.98
C THR A 82 -9.67 12.02 -15.59
N SER A 83 -9.41 10.72 -15.42
CA SER A 83 -8.84 10.17 -14.20
C SER A 83 -7.33 10.05 -14.33
N ILE A 84 -6.62 10.37 -13.25
CA ILE A 84 -5.17 10.16 -13.13
C ILE A 84 -4.85 9.45 -11.82
N VAL A 85 -3.71 8.76 -11.77
CA VAL A 85 -3.15 8.31 -10.49
C VAL A 85 -2.91 9.53 -9.62
N ALA A 86 -3.41 9.51 -8.38
CA ALA A 86 -3.29 10.64 -7.47
C ALA A 86 -1.82 11.08 -7.31
N GLN A 87 -1.59 12.37 -7.43
CA GLN A 87 -0.27 12.95 -7.23
C GLN A 87 0.10 12.92 -5.74
N PHE A 88 1.39 12.90 -5.46
CA PHE A 88 1.90 12.94 -4.11
C PHE A 88 2.21 14.39 -3.73
N ASP A 89 1.64 14.85 -2.63
CA ASP A 89 1.91 16.18 -2.08
C ASP A 89 2.89 16.07 -0.90
N VAL A 90 4.12 16.49 -1.10
CA VAL A 90 5.14 16.52 -0.05
C VAL A 90 4.74 17.43 1.12
N ALA A 91 3.97 18.50 0.84
CA ALA A 91 3.50 19.40 1.89
C ALA A 91 2.46 18.74 2.82
N ALA A 92 1.84 17.63 2.40
CA ALA A 92 0.92 16.86 3.23
C ALA A 92 1.60 15.83 4.15
N LEU A 93 2.92 15.62 4.04
CA LEU A 93 3.64 14.65 4.87
C LEU A 93 3.48 14.86 6.38
N PRO A 94 3.60 16.09 6.93
CA PRO A 94 3.39 16.29 8.37
C PRO A 94 2.01 15.83 8.83
N ALA A 95 0.94 16.21 8.10
CA ALA A 95 -0.43 15.80 8.43
C ALA A 95 -0.63 14.27 8.29
N TYR A 96 0.05 13.64 7.33
CA TYR A 96 0.06 12.17 7.20
C TYR A 96 0.71 11.52 8.43
N PHE A 97 1.84 12.03 8.90
CA PHE A 97 2.53 11.50 10.08
C PHE A 97 1.73 11.70 11.37
N ASP A 98 1.06 12.84 11.52
CA ASP A 98 0.15 13.08 12.65
C ASP A 98 -0.99 12.06 12.68
N ALA A 99 -1.63 11.81 11.54
CA ALA A 99 -2.69 10.80 11.41
C ALA A 99 -2.16 9.38 11.69
N MET A 100 -0.95 9.05 11.24
CA MET A 100 -0.32 7.77 11.47
C MET A 100 -0.06 7.54 12.97
N GLN A 101 0.55 8.51 13.65
CA GLN A 101 0.76 8.42 15.10
C GLN A 101 -0.54 8.23 15.87
N LEU A 102 -1.57 8.99 15.52
CA LEU A 102 -2.88 8.89 16.17
C LEU A 102 -3.50 7.50 16.00
N LEU A 103 -3.51 6.98 14.76
CA LEU A 103 -4.13 5.69 14.46
C LEU A 103 -3.34 4.51 15.06
N TYR A 104 -2.02 4.55 15.04
CA TYR A 104 -1.19 3.48 15.64
C TYR A 104 -1.41 3.41 17.15
N ARG A 105 -1.39 4.53 17.84
CA ARG A 105 -1.66 4.63 19.28
C ARG A 105 -3.06 4.13 19.63
N LEU A 106 -4.07 4.67 18.95
CA LEU A 106 -5.47 4.38 19.25
C LEU A 106 -5.81 2.91 18.97
N SER A 107 -5.37 2.37 17.83
CA SER A 107 -5.63 0.97 17.49
C SER A 107 -4.99 0.00 18.49
N ALA A 108 -3.73 0.24 18.88
CA ALA A 108 -3.03 -0.59 19.85
C ALA A 108 -3.70 -0.53 21.24
N ARG A 109 -4.04 0.67 21.71
CA ARG A 109 -4.77 0.85 22.98
C ARG A 109 -6.08 0.09 23.01
N LEU A 110 -6.88 0.21 21.96
CA LEU A 110 -8.19 -0.47 21.90
C LEU A 110 -8.04 -1.98 21.73
N ALA A 111 -7.04 -2.45 20.99
CA ALA A 111 -6.74 -3.86 20.85
C ALA A 111 -6.44 -4.54 22.20
N ALA A 112 -5.72 -3.83 23.09
CA ALA A 112 -5.44 -4.32 24.45
C ALA A 112 -6.70 -4.45 25.33
N GLY A 113 -7.77 -3.73 25.00
CA GLY A 113 -9.07 -3.89 25.68
C GLY A 113 -9.83 -5.16 25.29
N ASN A 114 -9.38 -5.88 24.24
CA ASN A 114 -10.05 -7.07 23.72
C ASN A 114 -9.02 -8.12 23.23
N PRO A 115 -8.15 -8.62 24.11
CA PRO A 115 -7.11 -9.57 23.72
C PRO A 115 -7.73 -10.88 23.22
N ASN A 116 -7.30 -11.34 22.05
CA ASN A 116 -7.73 -12.60 21.45
C ASN A 116 -6.51 -13.49 21.18
N PRO A 117 -6.36 -14.63 21.90
CA PRO A 117 -5.16 -15.48 21.79
C PRO A 117 -4.86 -15.96 20.37
N ALA A 118 -5.89 -16.32 19.59
CA ALA A 118 -5.69 -16.80 18.22
C ALA A 118 -5.20 -15.68 17.29
N ARG A 119 -5.69 -14.44 17.48
CA ARG A 119 -5.22 -13.26 16.74
C ARG A 119 -3.80 -12.87 17.15
N ILE A 120 -3.48 -12.93 18.45
CA ILE A 120 -2.13 -12.69 18.97
C ILE A 120 -1.12 -13.66 18.34
N GLU A 121 -1.46 -14.96 18.30
CA GLU A 121 -0.62 -15.95 17.64
C GLU A 121 -0.45 -15.67 16.12
N GLN A 122 -1.50 -15.22 15.46
CA GLN A 122 -1.42 -14.79 14.06
C GLN A 122 -0.46 -13.59 13.88
N LEU A 123 -0.52 -12.60 14.77
CA LEU A 123 0.40 -11.45 14.75
C LEU A 123 1.85 -11.88 14.94
N HIS A 124 2.14 -12.80 15.86
CA HIS A 124 3.50 -13.35 16.00
C HIS A 124 3.99 -14.00 14.71
N ARG A 125 3.16 -14.81 14.04
CA ARG A 125 3.52 -15.42 12.75
C ARG A 125 3.80 -14.36 11.67
N ILE A 126 3.03 -13.27 11.63
CA ILE A 126 3.27 -12.15 10.72
C ILE A 126 4.61 -11.49 11.01
N LEU A 127 4.95 -11.27 12.29
CA LEU A 127 6.23 -10.67 12.69
C LEU A 127 7.42 -11.57 12.36
N ASP A 128 7.30 -12.88 12.53
CA ASP A 128 8.35 -13.83 12.16
C ASP A 128 8.56 -13.86 10.63
N ALA A 129 7.48 -13.79 9.85
CA ALA A 129 7.57 -13.67 8.39
C ALA A 129 8.17 -12.32 7.96
N HIS A 130 7.83 -11.23 8.67
CA HIS A 130 8.43 -9.91 8.44
C HIS A 130 9.95 -9.93 8.72
N ASP A 131 10.37 -10.53 9.84
CA ASP A 131 11.78 -10.67 10.20
C ASP A 131 12.56 -11.50 9.16
N ALA A 132 11.96 -12.58 8.65
CA ALA A 132 12.55 -13.36 7.56
C ALA A 132 12.70 -12.53 6.27
N ALA A 133 11.66 -11.78 5.90
CA ALA A 133 11.70 -10.89 4.74
C ALA A 133 12.76 -9.79 4.87
N LEU A 134 12.95 -9.27 6.09
CA LEU A 134 14.01 -8.29 6.40
C LEU A 134 15.40 -8.89 6.20
N ARG A 135 15.67 -10.07 6.75
CA ARG A 135 16.96 -10.77 6.56
C ARG A 135 17.26 -11.05 5.09
N ASN A 136 16.23 -11.41 4.32
CA ASN A 136 16.35 -11.72 2.91
C ASN A 136 16.33 -10.47 2.00
N ARG A 137 16.14 -9.27 2.55
CA ARG A 137 15.98 -8.00 1.82
C ARG A 137 14.80 -8.03 0.82
N GLU A 138 13.73 -8.74 1.15
CA GLU A 138 12.53 -8.88 0.35
C GLU A 138 11.56 -7.70 0.60
N MET A 139 11.84 -6.54 0.00
CA MET A 139 11.11 -5.30 0.19
C MET A 139 9.57 -5.46 0.11
N ARG A 140 9.08 -6.12 -0.95
CA ARG A 140 7.63 -6.27 -1.15
C ARG A 140 6.99 -7.08 -0.03
N ALA A 141 7.68 -8.10 0.46
CA ALA A 141 7.21 -8.92 1.57
C ALA A 141 7.22 -8.13 2.89
N MET A 142 8.28 -7.36 3.16
CA MET A 142 8.37 -6.49 4.34
C MET A 142 7.19 -5.51 4.41
N VAL A 143 6.93 -4.76 3.34
CA VAL A 143 5.83 -3.78 3.28
C VAL A 143 4.47 -4.48 3.49
N ARG A 144 4.27 -5.64 2.87
CA ARG A 144 3.04 -6.42 3.05
C ARG A 144 2.87 -6.89 4.50
N HIS A 145 3.89 -7.49 5.11
CA HIS A 145 3.80 -7.98 6.50
C HIS A 145 3.63 -6.84 7.50
N ASN A 146 4.28 -5.70 7.29
CA ASN A 146 4.03 -4.49 8.09
C ASN A 146 2.56 -4.06 8.00
N ARG A 147 2.00 -4.04 6.78
CA ARG A 147 0.59 -3.74 6.56
C ARG A 147 -0.33 -4.74 7.27
N ASP A 148 -0.07 -6.04 7.10
CA ASP A 148 -0.88 -7.11 7.69
C ASP A 148 -0.85 -7.04 9.22
N PHE A 149 0.29 -6.69 9.81
CA PHE A 149 0.45 -6.47 11.24
C PHE A 149 -0.46 -5.34 11.75
N HIS A 150 -0.36 -4.13 11.17
CA HIS A 150 -1.16 -2.99 11.63
C HIS A 150 -2.65 -3.16 11.37
N ILE A 151 -3.04 -3.82 10.28
CA ILE A 151 -4.44 -4.20 10.04
C ILE A 151 -4.90 -5.19 11.10
N GLY A 152 -4.09 -6.19 11.46
CA GLY A 152 -4.43 -7.15 12.51
C GLY A 152 -4.63 -6.49 13.89
N ILE A 153 -3.79 -5.53 14.25
CA ILE A 153 -3.98 -4.70 15.46
C ILE A 153 -5.27 -3.86 15.36
N ALA A 154 -5.54 -3.23 14.21
CA ALA A 154 -6.76 -2.45 14.01
C ALA A 154 -8.01 -3.33 14.08
N GLU A 155 -8.01 -4.55 13.55
CA GLU A 155 -9.12 -5.51 13.66
C GLU A 155 -9.39 -5.91 15.12
N MET A 156 -8.34 -6.09 15.93
CA MET A 156 -8.47 -6.39 17.36
C MET A 156 -9.06 -5.23 18.16
N SER A 157 -9.01 -4.00 17.65
CA SER A 157 -9.70 -2.85 18.26
C SER A 157 -11.23 -3.02 18.31
N GLY A 158 -11.79 -3.93 17.49
CA GLY A 158 -13.24 -4.12 17.34
C GLY A 158 -13.97 -2.96 16.65
N ASN A 159 -13.25 -1.95 16.16
CA ASN A 159 -13.82 -0.77 15.55
C ASN A 159 -13.61 -0.76 14.01
N PRO A 160 -14.68 -0.99 13.20
CA PRO A 160 -14.57 -1.07 11.76
C PRO A 160 -14.12 0.23 11.09
N PHE A 161 -14.37 1.39 11.72
CA PHE A 161 -13.89 2.68 11.20
C PHE A 161 -12.37 2.78 11.32
N ILE A 162 -11.78 2.32 12.43
CA ILE A 162 -10.33 2.28 12.61
C ILE A 162 -9.68 1.36 11.57
N VAL A 163 -10.27 0.19 11.31
CA VAL A 163 -9.77 -0.74 10.27
C VAL A 163 -9.75 -0.06 8.90
N THR A 164 -10.85 0.63 8.55
CA THR A 164 -10.98 1.34 7.27
C THR A 164 -9.94 2.47 7.15
N TRP A 165 -9.81 3.30 8.18
CA TRP A 165 -8.85 4.42 8.17
C TRP A 165 -7.40 3.94 8.18
N MET A 166 -7.10 2.89 8.95
CA MET A 166 -5.79 2.26 8.95
C MET A 166 -5.43 1.72 7.56
N GLY A 167 -6.36 1.04 6.88
CA GLY A 167 -6.15 0.56 5.52
C GLY A 167 -5.78 1.67 4.55
N GLY A 168 -6.53 2.76 4.53
CA GLY A 168 -6.24 3.92 3.68
C GLY A 168 -4.91 4.60 4.02
N LEU A 169 -4.60 4.73 5.32
CA LEU A 169 -3.32 5.27 5.78
C LEU A 169 -2.14 4.43 5.30
N LEU A 170 -2.21 3.11 5.46
CA LEU A 170 -1.16 2.18 5.07
C LEU A 170 -0.97 2.13 3.55
N ASP A 171 -2.04 2.24 2.77
CA ASP A 171 -1.98 2.34 1.31
C ASP A 171 -1.20 3.60 0.87
N GLN A 172 -1.44 4.76 1.51
CA GLN A 172 -0.65 5.97 1.27
C GLN A 172 0.81 5.80 1.73
N GLY A 173 1.03 5.19 2.90
CA GLY A 173 2.36 4.89 3.43
C GLY A 173 3.17 4.01 2.50
N GLN A 174 2.57 2.99 1.89
CA GLN A 174 3.23 2.14 0.90
C GLN A 174 3.71 2.95 -0.30
N ARG A 175 2.88 3.85 -0.83
CA ARG A 175 3.26 4.73 -1.95
C ARG A 175 4.41 5.66 -1.58
N ILE A 176 4.36 6.26 -0.37
CA ILE A 176 5.42 7.11 0.16
C ILE A 176 6.74 6.35 0.26
N LEU A 177 6.72 5.16 0.88
CA LEU A 177 7.91 4.31 1.03
C LEU A 177 8.49 3.87 -0.32
N ARG A 178 7.64 3.51 -1.29
CA ARG A 178 8.07 3.13 -2.63
C ARG A 178 8.69 4.30 -3.39
N LEU A 179 8.06 5.46 -3.34
CA LEU A 179 8.58 6.66 -3.96
C LEU A 179 9.92 7.05 -3.35
N TYR A 180 10.00 6.97 -2.02
CA TYR A 180 11.23 7.18 -1.28
C TYR A 180 12.33 6.20 -1.70
N ALA A 181 12.05 4.89 -1.69
CA ALA A 181 13.03 3.85 -2.05
C ALA A 181 13.54 4.01 -3.49
N SER A 182 12.67 4.42 -4.44
CA SER A 182 13.07 4.63 -5.83
C SER A 182 14.08 5.77 -6.02
N HIS A 183 14.14 6.74 -5.07
CA HIS A 183 15.04 7.89 -5.12
C HIS A 183 16.24 7.77 -4.17
N MET A 184 16.13 6.97 -3.11
CA MET A 184 17.14 6.87 -2.05
C MET A 184 17.98 5.59 -2.12
N GLY A 185 17.74 4.73 -3.11
CA GLY A 185 18.35 3.41 -3.21
C GLY A 185 17.83 2.45 -2.13
N ASP A 186 18.46 1.29 -1.96
CA ASP A 186 17.99 0.18 -1.11
C ASP A 186 17.98 0.45 0.41
N ARG A 187 18.17 1.70 0.82
CA ARG A 187 18.05 2.09 2.23
C ARG A 187 16.58 2.31 2.59
N ILE A 188 15.93 1.24 3.00
CA ILE A 188 14.58 1.33 3.56
C ILE A 188 14.71 1.65 5.03
N PRO A 189 13.89 2.59 5.56
CA PRO A 189 13.73 2.73 6.99
C PRO A 189 13.24 1.40 7.55
N THR A 190 14.12 0.63 8.16
CA THR A 190 13.72 -0.56 8.89
C THR A 190 13.15 -0.11 10.22
N VAL A 191 11.83 -0.17 10.35
CA VAL A 191 11.20 -0.03 11.65
C VAL A 191 11.69 -1.20 12.50
N ALA A 192 12.20 -0.90 13.68
CA ALA A 192 12.69 -1.94 14.56
C ALA A 192 11.52 -2.84 14.97
N LEU A 193 11.51 -4.10 14.53
CA LEU A 193 10.51 -5.12 14.90
C LEU A 193 10.27 -5.21 16.42
N LYS A 194 11.20 -4.67 17.20
CA LYS A 194 11.06 -4.54 18.64
C LYS A 194 9.75 -3.84 19.04
N PHE A 195 9.40 -2.72 18.42
CA PHE A 195 8.18 -1.97 18.79
C PHE A 195 6.91 -2.74 18.44
N HIS A 196 6.92 -3.48 17.33
CA HIS A 196 5.82 -4.38 16.98
C HIS A 196 5.67 -5.52 18.00
N ARG A 197 6.77 -6.14 18.44
CA ARG A 197 6.74 -7.19 19.48
C ARG A 197 6.27 -6.63 20.81
N ASP A 198 6.80 -5.49 21.25
CA ASP A 198 6.37 -4.79 22.48
C ASP A 198 4.86 -4.50 22.43
N MET A 199 4.32 -4.10 21.25
CA MET A 199 2.89 -3.84 21.07
C MET A 199 2.05 -5.11 21.23
N VAL A 200 2.46 -6.23 20.60
CA VAL A 200 1.75 -7.52 20.74
C VAL A 200 1.78 -8.01 22.18
N ASP A 201 2.93 -7.90 22.84
CA ASP A 201 3.08 -8.31 24.24
C ASP A 201 2.20 -7.49 25.20
N ALA A 202 2.10 -6.18 24.96
CA ALA A 202 1.22 -5.29 25.74
C ALA A 202 -0.27 -5.62 25.50
N VAL A 203 -0.65 -5.85 24.23
CA VAL A 203 -2.00 -6.27 23.86
C VAL A 203 -2.34 -7.61 24.49
N ALA A 204 -1.43 -8.59 24.48
CA ALA A 204 -1.64 -9.90 25.09
C ALA A 204 -1.88 -9.83 26.61
N LYS A 205 -1.24 -8.86 27.28
CA LYS A 205 -1.40 -8.60 28.73
C LYS A 205 -2.64 -7.76 29.06
N GLY A 206 -3.33 -7.20 28.06
CA GLY A 206 -4.42 -6.25 28.28
C GLY A 206 -3.94 -4.88 28.78
N ASP A 207 -2.63 -4.57 28.65
CA ASP A 207 -2.06 -3.30 29.10
C ASP A 207 -2.24 -2.23 28.01
N ALA A 208 -3.36 -1.50 28.12
CA ALA A 208 -3.74 -0.47 27.15
C ALA A 208 -2.75 0.71 27.11
N ALA A 209 -2.10 1.05 28.22
CA ALA A 209 -1.15 2.15 28.28
C ALA A 209 0.18 1.77 27.62
N ALA A 210 0.68 0.57 27.90
CA ALA A 210 1.89 0.04 27.26
C ALA A 210 1.69 -0.20 25.76
N ALA A 211 0.51 -0.68 25.34
CA ALA A 211 0.17 -0.87 23.93
C ALA A 211 0.12 0.48 23.17
N GLU A 212 -0.52 1.50 23.76
CA GLU A 212 -0.53 2.86 23.20
C GLU A 212 0.87 3.43 23.04
N GLU A 213 1.72 3.27 24.06
CA GLU A 213 3.11 3.75 24.02
C GLU A 213 3.93 3.00 22.97
N ALA A 214 3.78 1.68 22.85
CA ALA A 214 4.43 0.91 21.78
C ALA A 214 4.01 1.39 20.39
N GLY A 215 2.71 1.68 20.17
CA GLY A 215 2.21 2.26 18.93
C GLY A 215 2.77 3.65 18.66
N ARG A 216 2.95 4.48 19.69
CA ARG A 216 3.60 5.79 19.57
C ARG A 216 5.08 5.65 19.17
N ALA A 217 5.80 4.74 19.84
CA ALA A 217 7.22 4.52 19.59
C ALA A 217 7.49 3.98 18.19
N ASP A 218 6.62 3.08 17.72
CA ASP A 218 6.68 2.52 16.36
C ASP A 218 6.50 3.60 15.29
N ALA A 219 5.45 4.41 15.40
CA ALA A 219 5.21 5.53 14.49
C ALA A 219 6.36 6.55 14.52
N GLN A 220 6.84 6.91 15.72
CA GLN A 220 7.94 7.85 15.88
C GLN A 220 9.23 7.34 15.23
N ALA A 221 9.57 6.07 15.41
CA ALA A 221 10.77 5.48 14.81
C ALA A 221 10.71 5.52 13.27
N LEU A 222 9.53 5.30 12.68
CA LEU A 222 9.36 5.42 11.23
C LEU A 222 9.56 6.86 10.76
N ILE A 223 8.99 7.84 11.48
CA ILE A 223 9.13 9.27 11.17
C ILE A 223 10.60 9.68 11.27
N ASP A 224 11.26 9.33 12.36
CA ASP A 224 12.67 9.69 12.59
C ASP A 224 13.58 9.14 11.50
N ASN A 225 13.40 7.87 11.14
CA ASN A 225 14.13 7.22 10.06
C ASN A 225 13.88 7.91 8.71
N PHE A 226 12.63 8.28 8.43
CA PHE A 226 12.27 8.98 7.20
C PHE A 226 12.89 10.38 7.16
N MET A 227 12.78 11.15 8.24
CA MET A 227 13.34 12.50 8.35
C MET A 227 14.87 12.49 8.30
N GLN A 228 15.54 11.54 8.97
CA GLN A 228 16.99 11.38 8.90
C GLN A 228 17.45 11.11 7.47
N SER A 229 16.76 10.25 6.78
CA SER A 229 17.08 9.92 5.39
C SER A 229 16.91 11.09 4.43
N LEU A 230 15.94 11.99 4.70
CA LEU A 230 15.79 13.25 3.95
C LEU A 230 16.90 14.24 4.27
N ALA A 231 17.34 14.30 5.54
CA ALA A 231 18.45 15.15 5.96
C ALA A 231 19.78 14.74 5.31
N ASP A 232 20.00 13.44 5.15
CA ASP A 232 21.18 12.89 4.47
C ASP A 232 21.22 13.20 2.96
N ARG A 233 20.06 13.58 2.37
CA ARG A 233 19.91 13.94 0.94
C ARG A 233 18.95 15.12 0.75
N PRO A 234 19.41 16.36 0.90
CA PRO A 234 18.57 17.57 0.82
C PRO A 234 17.81 17.73 -0.50
N THR A 235 18.33 17.17 -1.62
CA THR A 235 17.67 17.21 -2.93
C THR A 235 16.51 16.21 -3.06
N ALA A 236 16.41 15.22 -2.18
CA ALA A 236 15.39 14.18 -2.24
C ALA A 236 13.96 14.74 -2.14
N LEU A 237 13.73 15.79 -1.35
CA LEU A 237 12.44 16.47 -1.27
C LEU A 237 12.03 17.10 -2.61
N LEU A 238 12.97 17.70 -3.33
CA LEU A 238 12.72 18.27 -4.67
C LEU A 238 12.44 17.16 -5.68
N GLU A 239 13.17 16.05 -5.59
CA GLU A 239 12.97 14.89 -6.46
C GLU A 239 11.63 14.22 -6.20
N LEU A 240 11.24 14.04 -4.93
CA LEU A 240 9.92 13.53 -4.50
C LEU A 240 8.80 14.45 -5.00
N HIS A 241 8.95 15.76 -4.86
CA HIS A 241 7.97 16.74 -5.34
C HIS A 241 7.80 16.67 -6.87
N ASN A 242 8.89 16.58 -7.61
CA ASN A 242 8.87 16.49 -9.08
C ASN A 242 8.32 15.15 -9.57
N ALA A 243 8.65 14.04 -8.90
CA ALA A 243 8.10 12.72 -9.20
C ALA A 243 6.61 12.65 -8.89
N GLY A 244 6.17 13.31 -7.80
CA GLY A 244 4.77 13.40 -7.40
C GLY A 244 3.89 14.16 -8.38
N ARG A 245 4.46 15.07 -9.18
CA ARG A 245 3.74 15.89 -10.19
C ARG A 245 3.65 15.25 -11.57
N GLY A 246 4.29 14.09 -11.78
CA GLY A 246 4.38 13.48 -13.11
C GLY A 246 5.22 14.37 -14.06
N ARG A 247 6.15 13.78 -14.80
CA ARG A 247 6.87 14.51 -15.86
C ARG A 247 5.84 15.07 -16.83
N ARG A 248 5.60 16.38 -16.82
CA ARG A 248 4.98 17.05 -17.96
C ARG A 248 5.90 16.75 -19.14
N ARG A 249 5.48 15.87 -20.05
CA ARG A 249 6.13 15.76 -21.35
C ARG A 249 5.95 17.13 -22.00
N SER A 250 7.04 17.88 -22.11
CA SER A 250 7.15 18.96 -23.06
C SER A 250 6.95 18.34 -24.45
N GLY A 251 5.78 18.60 -25.02
CA GLY A 251 5.47 18.37 -26.42
C GLY A 251 5.89 19.58 -27.23
#